data_14901df685640f1d5430e40fb77d02cb
#
_entry.id   14901df685640f1d5430e40fb77d02cb
#
_cell.length_a   1.000
_cell.length_b   1.000
_cell.length_c   1.000
_cell.angle_alpha   90.00
_cell.angle_beta   90.00
_cell.angle_gamma   90.00
#
_symmetry.space_group_name_H-M   'P 1'
#
loop_
_entity.id
_entity.type
_entity.pdbx_description
1 polymer ?
#
loop_
_entity_poly.entity_id
_entity_poly.type
_entity_poly.pdbx_seq_one_letter_code
_entity_poly.pdbx_strand_id
1 'polypeptide(L)'
;PAFIWIFLGSIFMGAVHDFTTLVVSARNEGKTIGELTGKMISSEARISFQLIMQLLLFIVLAVFAAIVSTLFIMYPEAVVPVWLQIPIAVWLGIQIRRGKNDLIYSIIALVMMYATILLGVYIPVSLPFEYETAVVIWCLILFIYVFIASTLPVHKLLQPRDYINSHQLIVAMA
;
A
#
# COMPACT_ATOMS: atom_id res chain seq x y z
N PRO A 1 0.16 -27.57 5.44
CA PRO A 1 -0.46 -27.02 4.22
C PRO A 1 -0.09 -25.56 3.96
N ALA A 2 -0.24 -24.65 4.97
CA ALA A 2 0.02 -23.23 4.79
C ALA A 2 1.48 -22.90 4.37
N PHE A 3 2.46 -23.52 4.99
CA PHE A 3 3.87 -23.32 4.65
C PHE A 3 4.18 -23.70 3.19
N ILE A 4 3.66 -24.85 2.72
CA ILE A 4 3.85 -25.30 1.35
C ILE A 4 3.21 -24.30 0.38
N TRP A 5 2.00 -23.81 0.70
CA TRP A 5 1.30 -22.83 -0.11
C TRP A 5 2.04 -21.50 -0.18
N ILE A 6 2.53 -20.99 0.95
CA ILE A 6 3.30 -19.73 1.00
C ILE A 6 4.59 -19.87 0.21
N PHE A 7 5.33 -20.96 0.39
CA PHE A 7 6.62 -21.16 -0.26
C PHE A 7 6.48 -21.45 -1.75
N LEU A 8 5.72 -22.48 -2.13
CA LEU A 8 5.55 -22.86 -3.54
C LEU A 8 4.62 -21.90 -4.28
N GLY A 9 3.57 -21.42 -3.63
CA GLY A 9 2.63 -20.49 -4.23
C GLY A 9 3.25 -19.15 -4.57
N SER A 10 4.08 -18.58 -3.71
CA SER A 10 4.78 -17.32 -4.01
C SER A 10 5.81 -17.47 -5.12
N ILE A 11 6.47 -18.63 -5.25
CA ILE A 11 7.43 -18.87 -6.33
C ILE A 11 6.71 -19.14 -7.66
N PHE A 12 5.81 -20.13 -7.69
CA PHE A 12 5.23 -20.59 -8.97
C PHE A 12 4.03 -19.76 -9.43
N MET A 13 3.20 -19.28 -8.50
CA MET A 13 2.04 -18.46 -8.85
C MET A 13 2.36 -16.98 -8.81
N GLY A 14 3.02 -16.49 -7.74
CA GLY A 14 3.37 -15.08 -7.58
C GLY A 14 4.49 -14.65 -8.54
N ALA A 15 5.70 -15.12 -8.33
CA ALA A 15 6.87 -14.63 -9.06
C ALA A 15 6.79 -14.88 -10.57
N VAL A 16 6.31 -16.04 -11.01
CA VAL A 16 6.17 -16.35 -12.44
C VAL A 16 5.09 -15.47 -13.07
N HIS A 17 3.95 -15.30 -12.41
CA HIS A 17 2.87 -14.45 -12.89
C HIS A 17 3.31 -12.98 -12.98
N ASP A 18 3.90 -12.45 -11.91
CA ASP A 18 4.30 -11.04 -11.85
C ASP A 18 5.43 -10.73 -12.84
N PHE A 19 6.43 -11.63 -12.95
CA PHE A 19 7.50 -11.50 -13.92
C PHE A 19 6.96 -11.52 -15.37
N THR A 20 6.09 -12.46 -15.67
CA THR A 20 5.49 -12.57 -17.02
C THR A 20 4.69 -11.33 -17.36
N THR A 21 3.88 -10.85 -16.43
CA THR A 21 3.06 -9.63 -16.58
C THR A 21 3.93 -8.40 -16.81
N LEU A 22 5.00 -8.24 -16.05
CA LEU A 22 5.97 -7.16 -16.19
C LEU A 22 6.67 -7.19 -17.55
N VAL A 23 7.17 -8.36 -17.96
CA VAL A 23 7.85 -8.52 -19.25
C VAL A 23 6.92 -8.23 -20.42
N VAL A 24 5.68 -8.74 -20.36
CA VAL A 24 4.69 -8.50 -21.42
C VAL A 24 4.33 -7.02 -21.49
N SER A 25 4.11 -6.37 -20.35
CA SER A 25 3.84 -4.94 -20.30
C SER A 25 5.01 -4.10 -20.84
N ALA A 26 6.24 -4.39 -20.38
CA ALA A 26 7.44 -3.67 -20.82
C ALA A 26 7.68 -3.79 -22.33
N ARG A 27 7.46 -4.98 -22.92
CA ARG A 27 7.55 -5.20 -24.37
C ARG A 27 6.47 -4.51 -25.20
N ASN A 28 5.39 -4.08 -24.55
CA ASN A 28 4.26 -3.41 -25.17
C ASN A 28 4.10 -1.96 -24.66
N GLU A 29 5.19 -1.23 -24.51
CA GLU A 29 5.21 0.21 -24.18
C GLU A 29 4.58 0.54 -22.81
N GLY A 30 4.64 -0.39 -21.85
CA GLY A 30 4.07 -0.21 -20.52
C GLY A 30 2.54 -0.29 -20.47
N LYS A 31 1.89 -0.88 -21.48
CA LYS A 31 0.43 -1.05 -21.50
C LYS A 31 -0.04 -2.02 -20.42
N THR A 32 -1.23 -1.78 -19.91
CA THR A 32 -1.86 -2.66 -18.93
C THR A 32 -2.29 -3.98 -19.57
N ILE A 33 -2.34 -5.04 -18.78
CA ILE A 33 -2.80 -6.36 -19.28
C ILE A 33 -4.22 -6.28 -19.84
N GLY A 34 -5.09 -5.44 -19.26
CA GLY A 34 -6.44 -5.21 -19.78
C GLY A 34 -6.44 -4.61 -21.19
N GLU A 35 -5.53 -3.68 -21.50
CA GLU A 35 -5.39 -3.14 -22.86
C GLU A 35 -4.81 -4.16 -23.83
N LEU A 36 -3.84 -4.94 -23.37
CA LEU A 36 -3.22 -6.00 -24.17
C LEU A 36 -4.20 -7.12 -24.49
N THR A 37 -5.09 -7.47 -23.56
CA THR A 37 -6.17 -8.43 -23.80
C THR A 37 -7.05 -8.00 -24.96
N GLY A 38 -7.38 -6.69 -25.04
CA GLY A 38 -8.15 -6.16 -26.16
C GLY A 38 -7.44 -6.23 -27.51
N LYS A 39 -6.10 -6.09 -27.49
CA LYS A 39 -5.28 -6.11 -28.71
C LYS A 39 -4.96 -7.54 -29.18
N MET A 40 -4.74 -8.46 -28.23
CA MET A 40 -4.27 -9.83 -28.53
C MET A 40 -5.40 -10.84 -28.67
N ILE A 41 -6.54 -10.62 -28.00
CA ILE A 41 -7.66 -11.57 -27.94
C ILE A 41 -8.89 -10.98 -28.66
N SER A 42 -9.63 -10.11 -27.95
CA SER A 42 -10.80 -9.41 -28.50
C SER A 42 -11.22 -8.21 -27.62
N SER A 43 -12.03 -7.34 -28.22
CA SER A 43 -12.63 -6.20 -27.51
C SER A 43 -13.55 -6.65 -26.36
N GLU A 44 -14.29 -7.73 -26.55
CA GLU A 44 -15.20 -8.30 -25.56
C GLU A 44 -14.44 -8.90 -24.36
N ALA A 45 -13.33 -9.60 -24.63
CA ALA A 45 -12.45 -10.12 -23.60
C ALA A 45 -11.83 -9.00 -22.74
N ARG A 46 -11.50 -7.88 -23.36
CA ARG A 46 -11.01 -6.67 -22.65
C ARG A 46 -12.06 -6.15 -21.66
N ILE A 47 -13.30 -5.99 -22.10
CA ILE A 47 -14.38 -5.46 -21.25
C ILE A 47 -14.63 -6.41 -20.08
N SER A 48 -14.75 -7.71 -20.36
CA SER A 48 -14.96 -8.74 -19.32
C SER A 48 -13.80 -8.74 -18.31
N PHE A 49 -12.56 -8.69 -18.77
CA PHE A 49 -11.38 -8.62 -17.91
C PHE A 49 -11.41 -7.37 -17.04
N GLN A 50 -11.70 -6.20 -17.60
CA GLN A 50 -11.76 -4.95 -16.86
C GLN A 50 -12.86 -4.96 -15.80
N LEU A 51 -14.04 -5.51 -16.10
CA LEU A 51 -15.13 -5.64 -15.13
C LEU A 51 -14.75 -6.56 -13.96
N ILE A 52 -14.16 -7.72 -14.25
CA ILE A 52 -13.70 -8.66 -13.21
C ILE A 52 -12.65 -7.99 -12.32
N MET A 53 -11.66 -7.33 -12.92
CA MET A 53 -10.62 -6.62 -12.17
C MET A 53 -11.19 -5.49 -11.32
N GLN A 54 -12.18 -4.75 -11.84
CA GLN A 54 -12.83 -3.67 -11.08
C GLN A 54 -13.59 -4.21 -9.87
N LEU A 55 -14.33 -5.30 -10.02
CA LEU A 55 -15.01 -5.97 -8.91
C LEU A 55 -14.03 -6.50 -7.88
N LEU A 56 -12.95 -7.14 -8.32
CA LEU A 56 -11.89 -7.62 -7.45
C LEU A 56 -11.27 -6.49 -6.63
N LEU A 57 -10.95 -5.36 -7.26
CA LEU A 57 -10.40 -4.19 -6.58
C LEU A 57 -11.37 -3.61 -5.54
N PHE A 58 -12.66 -3.56 -5.80
CA PHE A 58 -13.64 -3.13 -4.80
C PHE A 58 -13.67 -4.06 -3.58
N ILE A 59 -13.66 -5.39 -3.80
CA ILE A 59 -13.65 -6.36 -2.71
C ILE A 59 -12.38 -6.20 -1.88
N VAL A 60 -11.22 -6.15 -2.53
CA VAL A 60 -9.93 -5.98 -1.86
C VAL A 60 -9.90 -4.68 -1.04
N LEU A 61 -10.33 -3.56 -1.64
CA LEU A 61 -10.38 -2.27 -0.96
C LEU A 61 -11.29 -2.30 0.27
N ALA A 62 -12.48 -2.91 0.16
CA ALA A 62 -13.41 -3.03 1.27
C ALA A 62 -12.85 -3.88 2.42
N VAL A 63 -12.24 -5.03 2.09
CA VAL A 63 -11.62 -5.92 3.08
C VAL A 63 -10.47 -5.24 3.81
N PHE A 64 -9.56 -4.57 3.09
CA PHE A 64 -8.45 -3.86 3.72
C PHE A 64 -8.93 -2.68 4.56
N ALA A 65 -9.92 -1.91 4.09
CA ALA A 65 -10.49 -0.82 4.87
C ALA A 65 -11.09 -1.34 6.20
N ALA A 66 -11.84 -2.44 6.16
CA ALA A 66 -12.40 -3.07 7.36
C ALA A 66 -11.32 -3.56 8.32
N ILE A 67 -10.28 -4.25 7.82
CA ILE A 67 -9.17 -4.74 8.64
C ILE A 67 -8.43 -3.57 9.30
N VAL A 68 -8.06 -2.54 8.55
CA VAL A 68 -7.32 -1.39 9.10
C VAL A 68 -8.17 -0.62 10.09
N SER A 69 -9.47 -0.43 9.83
CA SER A 69 -10.40 0.21 10.76
C SER A 69 -10.49 -0.56 12.08
N THR A 70 -10.59 -1.90 12.02
CA THR A 70 -10.59 -2.76 13.20
C THR A 70 -9.28 -2.63 13.98
N LEU A 71 -8.14 -2.62 13.29
CA LEU A 71 -6.83 -2.43 13.92
C LEU A 71 -6.71 -1.07 14.62
N PHE A 72 -7.23 0.01 14.05
CA PHE A 72 -7.22 1.32 14.69
C PHE A 72 -8.08 1.40 15.95
N ILE A 73 -9.15 0.59 16.01
CA ILE A 73 -9.99 0.49 17.21
C ILE A 73 -9.31 -0.36 18.28
N MET A 74 -8.70 -1.50 17.88
CA MET A 74 -8.00 -2.39 18.81
C MET A 74 -6.69 -1.80 19.33
N TYR A 75 -6.01 -1.02 18.51
CA TYR A 75 -4.70 -0.40 18.79
C TYR A 75 -4.72 1.10 18.48
N PRO A 76 -5.33 1.93 19.34
CA PRO A 76 -5.41 3.38 19.12
C PRO A 76 -4.04 4.07 19.01
N GLU A 77 -3.01 3.45 19.57
CA GLU A 77 -1.61 3.88 19.53
C GLU A 77 -1.02 3.80 18.10
N ALA A 78 -1.55 2.93 17.25
CA ALA A 78 -1.08 2.74 15.87
C ALA A 78 -1.58 3.85 14.92
N VAL A 79 -2.61 4.60 15.29
CA VAL A 79 -3.21 5.62 14.43
C VAL A 79 -2.22 6.74 14.10
N VAL A 80 -1.56 7.29 15.12
CA VAL A 80 -0.61 8.40 14.96
C VAL A 80 0.57 8.03 14.06
N PRO A 81 1.28 6.90 14.28
CA PRO A 81 2.35 6.46 13.39
C PRO A 81 1.94 6.30 11.93
N VAL A 82 0.79 5.67 11.69
CA VAL A 82 0.28 5.42 10.33
C VAL A 82 0.01 6.73 9.58
N TRP A 83 -0.60 7.73 10.23
CA TRP A 83 -0.86 9.01 9.59
C TRP A 83 0.40 9.86 9.44
N LEU A 84 1.32 9.85 10.41
CA LEU A 84 2.57 10.59 10.33
C LEU A 84 3.57 9.96 9.34
N GLN A 85 3.42 8.70 9.00
CA GLN A 85 4.21 8.06 7.94
C GLN A 85 4.04 8.77 6.60
N ILE A 86 2.86 9.31 6.30
CA ILE A 86 2.56 9.95 5.03
C ILE A 86 3.44 11.19 4.80
N PRO A 87 3.46 12.21 5.68
CA PRO A 87 4.30 13.37 5.50
C PRO A 87 5.80 13.03 5.54
N ILE A 88 6.22 12.05 6.35
CA ILE A 88 7.62 11.59 6.39
C ILE A 88 8.03 10.99 5.04
N ALA A 89 7.17 10.15 4.45
CA ALA A 89 7.42 9.55 3.14
C ALA A 89 7.51 10.60 2.03
N VAL A 90 6.60 11.58 2.02
CA VAL A 90 6.63 12.68 1.05
C VAL A 90 7.91 13.51 1.21
N TRP A 91 8.30 13.82 2.45
CA TRP A 91 9.54 14.55 2.75
C TRP A 91 10.77 13.78 2.24
N LEU A 92 10.87 12.49 2.51
CA LEU A 92 11.94 11.63 2.02
C LEU A 92 11.99 11.63 0.48
N GLY A 93 10.85 11.45 -0.18
CA GLY A 93 10.76 11.49 -1.64
C GLY A 93 11.25 12.80 -2.26
N ILE A 94 10.99 13.93 -1.60
CA ILE A 94 11.51 15.26 -2.01
C ILE A 94 13.03 15.33 -1.85
N GLN A 95 13.59 14.80 -0.75
CA GLN A 95 15.03 14.84 -0.50
C GLN A 95 15.82 13.97 -1.50
N ILE A 96 15.33 12.76 -1.78
CA ILE A 96 15.92 11.86 -2.78
C ILE A 96 15.93 12.52 -4.16
N ARG A 97 14.84 13.17 -4.56
CA ARG A 97 14.76 13.89 -5.84
C ARG A 97 15.71 15.07 -5.96
N ARG A 98 16.09 15.67 -4.85
CA ARG A 98 17.09 16.76 -4.81
C ARG A 98 18.53 16.24 -4.93
N GLY A 99 18.72 14.95 -5.23
CA GLY A 99 20.04 14.32 -5.41
C GLY A 99 20.85 14.21 -4.13
N LYS A 100 20.16 14.17 -2.97
CA LYS A 100 20.81 13.96 -1.69
C LYS A 100 21.09 12.48 -1.46
N ASN A 101 22.00 12.16 -0.55
CA ASN A 101 22.42 10.80 -0.27
C ASN A 101 21.26 9.96 0.29
N ASP A 102 20.77 9.01 -0.53
CA ASP A 102 19.59 8.20 -0.25
C ASP A 102 19.70 7.43 1.07
N LEU A 103 20.89 6.88 1.38
CA LEU A 103 21.14 6.12 2.60
C LEU A 103 20.95 6.95 3.86
N ILE A 104 21.53 8.15 3.90
CA ILE A 104 21.48 9.03 5.09
C ILE A 104 20.04 9.45 5.35
N TYR A 105 19.32 9.89 4.30
CA TYR A 105 17.95 10.37 4.46
C TYR A 105 16.97 9.23 4.76
N SER A 106 17.25 8.00 4.29
CA SER A 106 16.48 6.82 4.66
C SER A 106 16.64 6.46 6.14
N ILE A 107 17.86 6.53 6.68
CA ILE A 107 18.11 6.30 8.10
C ILE A 107 17.39 7.37 8.94
N ILE A 108 17.46 8.65 8.54
CA ILE A 108 16.75 9.73 9.23
C ILE A 108 15.22 9.46 9.19
N ALA A 109 14.66 9.10 8.05
CA ALA A 109 13.25 8.77 7.93
C ALA A 109 12.86 7.58 8.81
N LEU A 110 13.71 6.55 8.89
CA LEU A 110 13.51 5.40 9.75
C LEU A 110 13.48 5.81 11.24
N VAL A 111 14.43 6.63 11.68
CA VAL A 111 14.46 7.16 13.06
C VAL A 111 13.22 8.00 13.35
N MET A 112 12.80 8.85 12.40
CA MET A 112 11.56 9.62 12.54
C MET A 112 10.34 8.71 12.68
N MET A 113 10.28 7.62 11.93
CA MET A 113 9.19 6.64 12.03
C MET A 113 9.14 5.97 13.40
N TYR A 114 10.28 5.55 13.95
CA TYR A 114 10.31 5.00 15.31
C TYR A 114 9.93 6.04 16.36
N ALA A 115 10.32 7.28 16.18
CA ALA A 115 9.87 8.39 17.04
C ALA A 115 8.34 8.58 16.99
N THR A 116 7.70 8.40 15.82
CA THR A 116 6.22 8.47 15.73
C THR A 116 5.53 7.32 16.44
N ILE A 117 6.15 6.12 16.51
CA ILE A 117 5.61 5.00 17.28
C ILE A 117 5.61 5.36 18.78
N LEU A 118 6.70 5.94 19.28
CA LEU A 118 6.75 6.41 20.67
C LEU A 118 5.69 7.51 20.92
N LEU A 119 5.52 8.44 19.98
CA LEU A 119 4.45 9.45 20.06
C LEU A 119 3.06 8.83 20.11
N GLY A 120 2.80 7.78 19.34
CA GLY A 120 1.52 7.07 19.32
C GLY A 120 1.17 6.46 20.69
N VAL A 121 2.17 5.94 21.41
CA VAL A 121 1.98 5.41 22.76
C VAL A 121 1.57 6.52 23.76
N TYR A 122 2.10 7.73 23.61
CA TYR A 122 1.76 8.86 24.46
C TYR A 122 0.44 9.54 24.08
N ILE A 123 0.04 9.45 22.81
CA ILE A 123 -1.15 10.13 22.27
C ILE A 123 -2.00 9.11 21.52
N PRO A 124 -2.66 8.18 22.23
CA PRO A 124 -3.57 7.22 21.58
C PRO A 124 -4.81 7.95 21.05
N VAL A 125 -5.15 7.72 19.79
CA VAL A 125 -6.32 8.33 19.16
C VAL A 125 -7.46 7.31 19.15
N SER A 126 -8.37 7.44 20.12
CA SER A 126 -9.60 6.64 20.18
C SER A 126 -10.83 7.47 19.80
N LEU A 127 -11.72 6.88 19.02
CA LEU A 127 -13.01 7.49 18.74
C LEU A 127 -14.00 7.17 19.88
N PRO A 128 -14.75 8.18 20.42
CA PRO A 128 -15.69 8.00 21.52
C PRO A 128 -17.06 7.45 21.00
N PHE A 129 -17.02 6.43 20.14
CA PHE A 129 -18.21 5.83 19.52
C PHE A 129 -18.24 4.32 19.78
N GLU A 130 -19.44 3.73 19.66
CA GLU A 130 -19.59 2.28 19.67
C GLU A 130 -18.79 1.63 18.54
N TYR A 131 -18.35 0.38 18.73
CA TYR A 131 -17.47 -0.34 17.84
C TYR A 131 -17.91 -0.28 16.37
N GLU A 132 -19.19 -0.58 16.07
CA GLU A 132 -19.70 -0.59 14.71
C GLU A 132 -19.64 0.79 14.06
N THR A 133 -20.03 1.83 14.79
CA THR A 133 -19.98 3.21 14.31
C THR A 133 -18.54 3.67 14.10
N ALA A 134 -17.65 3.32 15.01
CA ALA A 134 -16.21 3.64 14.87
C ALA A 134 -15.58 2.98 13.63
N VAL A 135 -15.92 1.71 13.33
CA VAL A 135 -15.48 1.03 12.10
C VAL A 135 -15.92 1.80 10.87
N VAL A 136 -17.18 2.19 10.79
CA VAL A 136 -17.70 2.92 9.63
C VAL A 136 -17.01 4.28 9.46
N ILE A 137 -16.80 5.02 10.55
CA ILE A 137 -16.11 6.31 10.50
C ILE A 137 -14.66 6.14 10.01
N TRP A 138 -13.91 5.17 10.55
CA TRP A 138 -12.57 4.90 10.08
C TRP A 138 -12.52 4.45 8.62
N CYS A 139 -13.47 3.61 8.17
CA CYS A 139 -13.58 3.24 6.77
C CYS A 139 -13.80 4.46 5.86
N LEU A 140 -14.67 5.38 6.25
CA LEU A 140 -14.91 6.61 5.48
C LEU A 140 -13.66 7.49 5.39
N ILE A 141 -12.95 7.67 6.50
CA ILE A 141 -11.70 8.43 6.54
C ILE A 141 -10.66 7.77 5.64
N LEU A 142 -10.52 6.44 5.70
CA LEU A 142 -9.59 5.69 4.86
C LEU A 142 -9.96 5.78 3.37
N PHE A 143 -11.24 5.73 3.01
CA PHE A 143 -11.68 5.90 1.62
C PHE A 143 -11.38 7.29 1.08
N ILE A 144 -11.60 8.34 1.87
CA ILE A 144 -11.23 9.71 1.50
C ILE A 144 -9.71 9.79 1.27
N TYR A 145 -8.93 9.20 2.19
CA TYR A 145 -7.47 9.15 2.04
C TYR A 145 -7.05 8.40 0.76
N VAL A 146 -7.62 7.22 0.51
CA VAL A 146 -7.30 6.42 -0.69
C VAL A 146 -7.68 7.17 -1.96
N PHE A 147 -8.82 7.86 -1.97
CA PHE A 147 -9.23 8.69 -3.10
C PHE A 147 -8.21 9.80 -3.39
N ILE A 148 -7.76 10.53 -2.38
CA ILE A 148 -6.73 11.57 -2.53
C ILE A 148 -5.41 10.94 -2.97
N ALA A 149 -4.98 9.86 -2.32
CA ALA A 149 -3.72 9.17 -2.62
C ALA A 149 -3.68 8.61 -4.05
N SER A 150 -4.81 8.11 -4.56
CA SER A 150 -4.90 7.56 -5.92
C SER A 150 -4.77 8.61 -7.02
N THR A 151 -5.07 9.89 -6.72
CA THR A 151 -4.91 10.99 -7.68
C THR A 151 -3.46 11.51 -7.75
N LEU A 152 -2.63 11.13 -6.78
CA LEU A 152 -1.23 11.56 -6.74
C LEU A 152 -0.35 10.63 -7.58
N PRO A 153 0.69 11.17 -8.25
CA PRO A 153 1.65 10.34 -8.96
C PRO A 153 2.37 9.38 -8.02
N VAL A 154 2.51 8.11 -8.41
CA VAL A 154 3.10 7.00 -7.64
C VAL A 154 4.45 7.37 -6.99
N HIS A 155 5.27 8.07 -7.72
CA HIS A 155 6.61 8.47 -7.28
C HIS A 155 6.61 9.56 -6.18
N LYS A 156 5.48 10.22 -5.90
CA LYS A 156 5.39 11.25 -4.86
C LYS A 156 5.04 10.69 -3.50
N LEU A 157 4.20 9.68 -3.44
CA LEU A 157 3.68 9.14 -2.19
C LEU A 157 3.96 7.65 -2.01
N LEU A 158 3.60 6.81 -2.98
CA LEU A 158 3.68 5.36 -2.83
C LEU A 158 5.13 4.86 -2.79
N GLN A 159 5.93 5.24 -3.76
CA GLN A 159 7.32 4.77 -3.88
C GLN A 159 8.19 5.11 -2.64
N PRO A 160 8.21 6.35 -2.10
CA PRO A 160 8.96 6.64 -0.87
C PRO A 160 8.42 5.91 0.36
N ARG A 161 7.10 5.72 0.44
CA ARG A 161 6.46 4.99 1.54
C ARG A 161 6.86 3.52 1.54
N ASP A 162 6.81 2.86 0.40
CA ASP A 162 7.20 1.46 0.26
C ASP A 162 8.69 1.25 0.56
N TYR A 163 9.51 2.22 0.16
CA TYR A 163 10.93 2.21 0.46
C TYR A 163 11.22 2.27 1.98
N ILE A 164 10.51 3.11 2.73
CA ILE A 164 10.61 3.16 4.20
C ILE A 164 10.10 1.86 4.82
N ASN A 165 8.96 1.35 4.36
CA ASN A 165 8.36 0.11 4.87
C ASN A 165 9.29 -1.08 4.69
N SER A 166 10.01 -1.16 3.58
CA SER A 166 11.00 -2.24 3.36
C SER A 166 12.13 -2.22 4.39
N HIS A 167 12.62 -1.04 4.77
CA HIS A 167 13.63 -0.90 5.82
C HIS A 167 13.09 -1.26 7.21
N GLN A 168 11.85 -0.85 7.51
CA GLN A 168 11.18 -1.23 8.76
C GLN A 168 11.00 -2.75 8.86
N LEU A 169 10.63 -3.41 7.77
CA LEU A 169 10.47 -4.85 7.72
C LEU A 169 11.80 -5.56 8.01
N ILE A 170 12.91 -5.10 7.42
CA ILE A 170 14.24 -5.67 7.67
C ILE A 170 14.60 -5.53 9.16
N VAL A 171 14.39 -4.36 9.74
CA VAL A 171 14.68 -4.12 11.17
C VAL A 171 13.77 -4.95 12.08
N ALA A 172 12.50 -5.14 11.71
CA ALA A 172 11.56 -5.95 12.50
C ALA A 172 11.85 -7.46 12.43
N MET A 173 12.54 -7.93 11.39
CA MET A 173 12.92 -9.34 11.19
C MET A 173 14.31 -9.69 11.76
N ALA A 174 15.14 -8.70 12.07
CA ALA A 174 16.50 -8.87 12.59
C ALA A 174 16.50 -9.02 14.11
#